data_9266f1824e937e051bc7df5a810a6000
#
_entry.id   9266f1824e937e051bc7df5a810a6000
#
_cell.length_a   1.000
_cell.length_b   1.000
_cell.length_c   1.000
_cell.angle_alpha   90.00
_cell.angle_beta   90.00
_cell.angle_gamma   90.00
#
_symmetry.space_group_name_H-M   'P 1'
#
loop_
_entity.id
_entity.type
_entity.pdbx_description
1 polymer ?
#
loop_
_entity_poly.entity_id
_entity_poly.type
_entity_poly.pdbx_seq_one_letter_code
_entity_poly.pdbx_strand_id
1 'polypeptide(L)'
;MTAGALSLTSGEPFRADFLPLLPEVHFLPYAYCYRCAFAKSPESCGLHCAAYLEHKLEDPHSGIARPAAVFVEAVQGEGGSIVPPDGWLAAIRAICDKHDVLLVVDEIQAGFCRTGKFFAFEHSGALPDIITMSKALGGLGFPISGIAYKERLNTMPRGKHIGTFRGNVVAYAAGAASLRFMLDHGLAARADRLGLAMLETLKGLEKDSAIVGEARGRGLMLGVEFVEDKATRKPAPELAAKVRAACHRHGLLIEVGGHYFNVARFLPPLVVTEAHARKGLEIFAEAVRTVERTGR
;
A
#
# COMPACT_ATOMS: atom_id res chain seq x y z
N MET A 1 -8.88 -16.58 2.27
CA MET A 1 -7.76 -16.28 1.35
C MET A 1 -7.47 -17.55 0.56
N THR A 2 -7.22 -17.45 -0.74
CA THR A 2 -6.85 -18.64 -1.54
C THR A 2 -5.37 -18.98 -1.31
N ALA A 3 -4.98 -20.25 -1.53
CA ALA A 3 -3.59 -20.68 -1.38
C ALA A 3 -2.62 -19.84 -2.26
N GLY A 4 -3.03 -19.48 -3.49
CA GLY A 4 -2.24 -18.63 -4.37
C GLY A 4 -2.02 -17.22 -3.82
N ALA A 5 -3.09 -16.56 -3.35
CA ALA A 5 -2.98 -15.23 -2.76
C ALA A 5 -2.16 -15.25 -1.45
N LEU A 6 -2.33 -16.32 -0.63
CA LEU A 6 -1.56 -16.49 0.59
C LEU A 6 -0.07 -16.72 0.31
N SER A 7 0.24 -17.45 -0.76
CA SER A 7 1.64 -17.67 -1.20
C SER A 7 2.34 -16.36 -1.58
N LEU A 8 1.61 -15.40 -2.15
CA LEU A 8 2.11 -14.06 -2.49
C LEU A 8 2.15 -13.09 -1.30
N THR A 9 1.56 -13.46 -0.16
CA THR A 9 1.56 -12.63 1.05
C THR A 9 2.86 -12.83 1.82
N SER A 10 3.64 -11.76 2.02
CA SER A 10 4.95 -11.83 2.71
C SER A 10 4.84 -11.85 4.23
N GLY A 11 3.75 -11.32 4.81
CA GLY A 11 3.57 -11.21 6.26
C GLY A 11 3.51 -12.56 6.95
N GLU A 12 4.55 -12.90 7.71
CA GLU A 12 4.66 -14.17 8.44
C GLU A 12 3.45 -14.46 9.34
N PRO A 13 2.90 -13.50 10.12
CA PRO A 13 1.75 -13.77 10.98
C PRO A 13 0.47 -14.21 10.23
N PHE A 14 0.39 -13.95 8.93
CA PHE A 14 -0.77 -14.30 8.11
C PHE A 14 -0.64 -15.67 7.44
N ARG A 15 0.55 -16.26 7.40
CA ARG A 15 0.85 -17.44 6.58
C ARG A 15 1.47 -18.61 7.33
N ALA A 16 2.04 -18.40 8.49
CA ALA A 16 2.82 -19.43 9.21
C ALA A 16 2.04 -20.72 9.45
N ASP A 17 0.78 -20.61 9.85
CA ASP A 17 -0.07 -21.78 10.17
C ASP A 17 -0.59 -22.54 8.92
N PHE A 18 -0.28 -22.04 7.72
CA PHE A 18 -0.78 -22.60 6.45
C PHE A 18 0.33 -23.22 5.58
N LEU A 19 1.51 -23.41 6.13
CA LEU A 19 2.62 -24.02 5.40
C LEU A 19 2.44 -25.53 5.23
N PRO A 20 2.90 -26.14 4.11
CA PRO A 20 3.60 -25.49 2.99
C PRO A 20 2.64 -24.79 2.00
N LEU A 21 3.11 -23.67 1.44
CA LEU A 21 2.40 -22.91 0.40
C LEU A 21 2.91 -23.31 -1.00
N LEU A 22 2.41 -22.62 -2.04
CA LEU A 22 2.84 -22.87 -3.42
C LEU A 22 4.33 -22.57 -3.57
N PRO A 23 5.07 -23.44 -4.28
CA PRO A 23 6.50 -23.24 -4.53
C PRO A 23 6.74 -22.07 -5.52
N GLU A 24 8.02 -21.75 -5.72
CA GLU A 24 8.50 -20.76 -6.69
C GLU A 24 7.93 -19.34 -6.48
N VAL A 25 7.64 -18.99 -5.24
CA VAL A 25 7.35 -17.62 -4.83
C VAL A 25 8.54 -17.09 -4.03
N HIS A 26 9.20 -16.08 -4.58
CA HIS A 26 10.40 -15.47 -4.02
C HIS A 26 10.11 -14.05 -3.57
N PHE A 27 10.44 -13.72 -2.32
CA PHE A 27 10.26 -12.38 -1.79
C PHE A 27 11.53 -11.56 -1.90
N LEU A 28 11.38 -10.31 -2.36
CA LEU A 28 12.47 -9.34 -2.41
C LEU A 28 12.12 -8.13 -1.54
N PRO A 29 13.14 -7.42 -1.01
CA PRO A 29 12.90 -6.21 -0.22
C PRO A 29 12.16 -5.14 -1.05
N TYR A 30 11.07 -4.61 -0.48
CA TYR A 30 10.36 -3.46 -1.03
C TYR A 30 11.17 -2.17 -0.86
N ALA A 31 10.86 -1.15 -1.68
CA ALA A 31 11.52 0.17 -1.59
C ALA A 31 11.06 0.97 -0.36
N TYR A 32 11.40 0.50 0.82
CA TYR A 32 11.11 1.13 2.10
C TYR A 32 12.29 1.99 2.57
N CYS A 33 12.40 3.21 2.04
CA CYS A 33 13.57 4.06 2.25
C CYS A 33 13.82 4.41 3.72
N TYR A 34 12.78 4.66 4.51
CA TYR A 34 12.92 4.93 5.95
C TYR A 34 13.57 3.76 6.70
N ARG A 35 13.34 2.51 6.26
CA ARG A 35 13.94 1.28 6.80
C ARG A 35 14.57 0.47 5.67
N CYS A 36 15.54 1.08 4.98
CA CYS A 36 16.18 0.46 3.83
C CYS A 36 16.84 -0.87 4.20
N ALA A 37 16.39 -1.96 3.59
CA ALA A 37 16.94 -3.30 3.82
C ALA A 37 18.41 -3.43 3.39
N PHE A 38 18.90 -2.50 2.58
CA PHE A 38 20.29 -2.44 2.10
C PHE A 38 21.15 -1.42 2.86
N ALA A 39 20.59 -0.81 3.93
CA ALA A 39 21.25 0.23 4.71
C ALA A 39 21.82 1.39 3.86
N LYS A 40 21.12 1.76 2.77
CA LYS A 40 21.51 2.84 1.86
C LYS A 40 20.68 4.09 2.09
N SER A 41 21.28 5.26 1.78
CA SER A 41 20.59 6.55 1.76
C SER A 41 19.85 6.73 0.44
N PRO A 42 18.59 7.21 0.44
CA PRO A 42 17.81 7.43 -0.77
C PRO A 42 18.49 8.34 -1.78
N GLU A 43 19.25 9.34 -1.32
CA GLU A 43 19.91 10.36 -2.14
C GLU A 43 21.04 9.78 -3.00
N SER A 44 21.63 8.66 -2.57
CA SER A 44 22.82 8.06 -3.21
C SER A 44 22.66 6.61 -3.61
N CYS A 45 21.53 5.96 -3.30
CA CYS A 45 21.39 4.51 -3.52
C CYS A 45 21.13 4.10 -4.99
N GLY A 46 20.75 5.05 -5.87
CA GLY A 46 20.47 4.77 -7.28
C GLY A 46 19.40 3.70 -7.49
N LEU A 47 18.36 3.66 -6.66
CA LEU A 47 17.30 2.64 -6.67
C LEU A 47 17.85 1.21 -6.52
N HIS A 48 18.79 1.02 -5.63
CA HIS A 48 19.47 -0.27 -5.42
C HIS A 48 18.51 -1.45 -5.21
N CYS A 49 17.34 -1.22 -4.60
CA CYS A 49 16.30 -2.24 -4.45
C CYS A 49 15.71 -2.72 -5.79
N ALA A 50 15.63 -1.86 -6.81
CA ALA A 50 15.26 -2.28 -8.16
C ALA A 50 16.41 -3.00 -8.85
N ALA A 51 17.64 -2.47 -8.75
CA ALA A 51 18.84 -3.14 -9.29
C ALA A 51 19.06 -4.54 -8.68
N TYR A 52 18.67 -4.74 -7.42
CA TYR A 52 18.74 -6.06 -6.80
C TYR A 52 17.77 -7.06 -7.42
N LEU A 53 16.56 -6.63 -7.84
CA LEU A 53 15.68 -7.50 -8.64
C LEU A 53 16.36 -7.92 -9.94
N GLU A 54 16.96 -6.97 -10.67
CA GLU A 54 17.66 -7.26 -11.93
C GLU A 54 18.79 -8.25 -11.72
N HIS A 55 19.63 -8.02 -10.71
CA HIS A 55 20.68 -8.95 -10.32
C HIS A 55 20.14 -10.37 -10.05
N LYS A 56 19.03 -10.50 -9.36
CA LYS A 56 18.41 -11.81 -9.07
C LYS A 56 17.89 -12.51 -10.32
N LEU A 57 17.51 -11.77 -11.36
CA LEU A 57 17.06 -12.32 -12.64
C LEU A 57 18.24 -12.69 -13.57
N GLU A 58 19.39 -12.02 -13.42
CA GLU A 58 20.59 -12.23 -14.26
C GLU A 58 21.54 -13.28 -13.70
N ASP A 59 21.63 -13.42 -12.38
CA ASP A 59 22.56 -14.34 -11.74
C ASP A 59 22.06 -15.79 -11.87
N PRO A 60 22.76 -16.67 -12.63
CA PRO A 60 22.36 -18.06 -12.81
C PRO A 60 22.42 -18.89 -11.53
N HIS A 61 23.05 -18.37 -10.46
CA HIS A 61 23.13 -19.00 -9.14
C HIS A 61 22.22 -18.31 -8.11
N SER A 62 21.33 -17.43 -8.54
CA SER A 62 20.39 -16.72 -7.63
C SER A 62 19.39 -17.64 -6.92
N GLY A 63 19.22 -18.88 -7.43
CA GLY A 63 18.20 -19.81 -6.96
C GLY A 63 16.78 -19.48 -7.44
N ILE A 64 16.64 -18.51 -8.35
CA ILE A 64 15.37 -18.10 -8.93
C ILE A 64 15.36 -18.50 -10.41
N ALA A 65 14.53 -19.46 -10.78
CA ALA A 65 14.22 -19.71 -12.18
C ALA A 65 13.51 -18.48 -12.77
N ARG A 66 13.59 -18.26 -14.09
CA ARG A 66 12.90 -17.13 -14.72
C ARG A 66 11.43 -17.10 -14.31
N PRO A 67 10.99 -16.09 -13.53
CA PRO A 67 9.61 -16.05 -13.04
C PRO A 67 8.64 -15.64 -14.16
N ALA A 68 7.38 -16.02 -14.02
CA ALA A 68 6.34 -15.57 -14.92
C ALA A 68 6.00 -14.08 -14.71
N ALA A 69 6.08 -13.60 -13.47
CA ALA A 69 5.68 -12.23 -13.13
C ALA A 69 6.38 -11.71 -11.88
N VAL A 70 6.49 -10.39 -11.81
CA VAL A 70 6.80 -9.62 -10.59
C VAL A 70 5.49 -9.01 -10.09
N PHE A 71 5.13 -9.30 -8.83
CA PHE A 71 3.99 -8.71 -8.15
C PHE A 71 4.44 -7.60 -7.21
N VAL A 72 3.80 -6.44 -7.28
CA VAL A 72 4.17 -5.27 -6.47
C VAL A 72 2.96 -4.39 -6.20
N GLU A 73 2.92 -3.75 -5.03
CA GLU A 73 2.04 -2.62 -4.76
C GLU A 73 2.73 -1.32 -5.21
N ALA A 74 2.04 -0.42 -5.91
CA ALA A 74 2.59 0.90 -6.28
C ALA A 74 2.79 1.81 -5.05
N VAL A 75 1.93 1.66 -4.04
CA VAL A 75 2.09 2.16 -2.67
C VAL A 75 1.71 1.00 -1.76
N GLN A 76 2.63 0.57 -0.91
CA GLN A 76 2.39 -0.58 -0.05
C GLN A 76 1.39 -0.24 1.05
N GLY A 77 0.29 -1.01 1.14
CA GLY A 77 -0.84 -0.76 2.03
C GLY A 77 -0.62 -1.28 3.44
N GLU A 78 -0.76 -2.59 3.62
CA GLU A 78 -0.60 -3.23 4.93
C GLU A 78 0.80 -3.06 5.50
N GLY A 79 1.81 -2.95 4.66
CA GLY A 79 3.18 -2.63 5.06
C GLY A 79 3.35 -1.28 5.75
N GLY A 80 2.33 -0.41 5.74
CA GLY A 80 2.32 0.85 6.48
C GLY A 80 2.30 2.11 5.62
N SER A 81 1.49 2.14 4.55
CA SER A 81 1.38 3.26 3.60
C SER A 81 2.76 3.69 3.06
N ILE A 82 3.58 2.71 2.68
CA ILE A 82 4.94 2.95 2.22
C ILE A 82 4.91 3.43 0.78
N VAL A 83 5.43 4.64 0.54
CA VAL A 83 5.56 5.23 -0.78
C VAL A 83 7.00 4.99 -1.25
N PRO A 84 7.20 4.26 -2.36
CA PRO A 84 8.53 4.10 -2.94
C PRO A 84 9.06 5.43 -3.49
N PRO A 85 10.38 5.59 -3.63
CA PRO A 85 10.96 6.79 -4.25
C PRO A 85 10.53 6.91 -5.71
N ASP A 86 10.50 8.14 -6.20
CA ASP A 86 10.18 8.41 -7.60
C ASP A 86 11.10 7.62 -8.53
N GLY A 87 10.52 7.15 -9.64
CA GLY A 87 11.22 6.31 -10.63
C GLY A 87 11.34 4.82 -10.26
N TRP A 88 11.06 4.40 -9.02
CA TRP A 88 11.23 3.00 -8.64
C TRP A 88 10.33 2.04 -9.45
N LEU A 89 9.03 2.32 -9.56
CA LEU A 89 8.13 1.45 -10.30
C LEU A 89 8.42 1.47 -11.81
N ALA A 90 8.89 2.60 -12.35
CA ALA A 90 9.35 2.70 -13.73
C ALA A 90 10.61 1.84 -13.96
N ALA A 91 11.55 1.80 -13.00
CA ALA A 91 12.71 0.93 -13.05
C ALA A 91 12.30 -0.56 -13.01
N ILE A 92 11.36 -0.94 -12.12
CA ILE A 92 10.82 -2.31 -12.09
C ILE A 92 10.18 -2.67 -13.44
N ARG A 93 9.41 -1.74 -14.06
CA ARG A 93 8.83 -1.97 -15.40
C ARG A 93 9.90 -2.23 -16.45
N ALA A 94 10.94 -1.40 -16.49
CA ALA A 94 12.05 -1.55 -17.45
C ALA A 94 12.78 -2.90 -17.28
N ILE A 95 13.01 -3.32 -16.04
CA ILE A 95 13.61 -4.62 -15.73
C ILE A 95 12.70 -5.76 -16.20
N CYS A 96 11.40 -5.68 -15.92
CA CYS A 96 10.43 -6.67 -16.37
C CYS A 96 10.41 -6.78 -17.91
N ASP A 97 10.46 -5.64 -18.63
CA ASP A 97 10.51 -5.63 -20.10
C ASP A 97 11.79 -6.25 -20.64
N LYS A 98 12.94 -5.90 -20.05
CA LYS A 98 14.26 -6.46 -20.44
C LYS A 98 14.30 -7.99 -20.32
N HIS A 99 13.69 -8.54 -19.28
CA HIS A 99 13.73 -9.98 -18.97
C HIS A 99 12.51 -10.75 -19.46
N ASP A 100 11.58 -10.10 -20.18
CA ASP A 100 10.31 -10.68 -20.65
C ASP A 100 9.53 -11.35 -19.49
N VAL A 101 9.39 -10.61 -18.38
CA VAL A 101 8.65 -10.98 -17.17
C VAL A 101 7.45 -10.04 -17.05
N LEU A 102 6.28 -10.55 -16.67
CA LEU A 102 5.09 -9.70 -16.51
C LEU A 102 5.21 -8.84 -15.26
N LEU A 103 4.76 -7.58 -15.36
CA LEU A 103 4.55 -6.73 -14.20
C LEU A 103 3.08 -6.77 -13.78
N VAL A 104 2.83 -7.24 -12.57
CA VAL A 104 1.50 -7.23 -11.94
C VAL A 104 1.51 -6.20 -10.82
N VAL A 105 0.64 -5.19 -10.92
CA VAL A 105 0.49 -4.18 -9.87
C VAL A 105 -0.78 -4.43 -9.07
N ASP A 106 -0.62 -4.55 -7.76
CA ASP A 106 -1.73 -4.67 -6.83
C ASP A 106 -2.30 -3.29 -6.50
N GLU A 107 -3.47 -3.01 -7.06
CA GLU A 107 -4.22 -1.76 -6.86
C GLU A 107 -5.40 -1.93 -5.87
N ILE A 108 -5.42 -3.05 -5.13
CA ILE A 108 -6.53 -3.38 -4.23
C ILE A 108 -6.73 -2.30 -3.17
N GLN A 109 -5.65 -1.77 -2.60
CA GLN A 109 -5.74 -0.73 -1.57
C GLN A 109 -5.39 0.66 -2.10
N ALA A 110 -4.41 0.76 -3.00
CA ALA A 110 -3.88 2.03 -3.48
C ALA A 110 -4.67 2.64 -4.66
N GLY A 111 -5.45 1.83 -5.38
CA GLY A 111 -6.23 2.24 -6.53
C GLY A 111 -7.52 3.01 -6.21
N PHE A 112 -8.27 3.30 -7.24
CA PHE A 112 -9.57 3.97 -7.18
C PHE A 112 -9.52 5.29 -6.43
N CYS A 113 -8.74 6.23 -6.96
CA CYS A 113 -8.57 7.60 -6.45
C CYS A 113 -7.85 7.73 -5.10
N ARG A 114 -7.54 6.62 -4.41
CA ARG A 114 -7.00 6.63 -3.04
C ARG A 114 -5.72 7.44 -2.91
N THR A 115 -4.80 7.32 -3.86
CA THR A 115 -3.50 7.99 -3.85
C THR A 115 -3.46 9.32 -4.59
N GLY A 116 -4.62 9.84 -5.07
CA GLY A 116 -4.66 11.09 -5.82
C GLY A 116 -4.63 10.92 -7.35
N LYS A 117 -4.50 9.69 -7.83
CA LYS A 117 -4.71 9.26 -9.20
C LYS A 117 -5.79 8.18 -9.23
N PHE A 118 -6.35 7.86 -10.41
CA PHE A 118 -7.34 6.80 -10.48
C PHE A 118 -6.73 5.45 -10.10
N PHE A 119 -5.55 5.15 -10.63
CA PHE A 119 -4.69 4.05 -10.16
C PHE A 119 -3.34 4.59 -9.66
N ALA A 120 -2.78 3.95 -8.66
CA ALA A 120 -1.54 4.41 -8.06
C ALA A 120 -0.32 4.28 -8.99
N PHE A 121 -0.31 3.30 -9.91
CA PHE A 121 0.77 3.16 -10.90
C PHE A 121 0.91 4.38 -11.82
N GLU A 122 -0.17 5.16 -12.02
CA GLU A 122 -0.15 6.36 -12.86
C GLU A 122 0.83 7.43 -12.38
N HIS A 123 1.20 7.42 -11.08
CA HIS A 123 2.22 8.33 -10.55
C HIS A 123 3.61 8.10 -11.15
N SER A 124 3.89 6.88 -11.60
CA SER A 124 5.20 6.52 -12.18
C SER A 124 5.22 6.53 -13.71
N GLY A 125 4.07 6.59 -14.36
CA GLY A 125 3.93 6.37 -15.80
C GLY A 125 4.21 4.93 -16.26
N ALA A 126 4.49 4.01 -15.34
CA ALA A 126 4.76 2.60 -15.65
C ALA A 126 3.45 1.84 -15.89
N LEU A 127 3.16 1.46 -17.13
CA LEU A 127 1.97 0.69 -17.46
C LEU A 127 2.19 -0.79 -17.14
N PRO A 128 1.45 -1.38 -16.16
CA PRO A 128 1.55 -2.79 -15.85
C PRO A 128 0.96 -3.69 -16.93
N ASP A 129 1.31 -4.97 -16.90
CA ASP A 129 0.69 -5.98 -17.75
C ASP A 129 -0.65 -6.45 -17.17
N ILE A 130 -0.73 -6.51 -15.83
CA ILE A 130 -1.92 -6.91 -15.09
C ILE A 130 -2.06 -5.98 -13.87
N ILE A 131 -3.30 -5.61 -13.55
CA ILE A 131 -3.65 -4.99 -12.25
C ILE A 131 -4.66 -5.85 -11.51
N THR A 132 -4.52 -5.95 -10.20
CA THR A 132 -5.52 -6.57 -9.31
C THR A 132 -6.34 -5.48 -8.62
N MET A 133 -7.63 -5.71 -8.49
CA MET A 133 -8.58 -4.69 -8.02
C MET A 133 -9.61 -5.30 -7.05
N SER A 134 -9.95 -4.57 -5.99
CA SER A 134 -11.01 -4.91 -5.04
C SER A 134 -11.38 -3.68 -4.20
N LYS A 135 -11.77 -3.87 -2.94
CA LYS A 135 -12.06 -2.82 -1.93
C LYS A 135 -12.96 -1.70 -2.48
N ALA A 136 -12.39 -0.54 -2.82
CA ALA A 136 -13.15 0.62 -3.33
C ALA A 136 -13.92 0.34 -4.63
N LEU A 137 -13.54 -0.67 -5.40
CA LEU A 137 -14.30 -1.14 -6.56
C LEU A 137 -15.76 -1.50 -6.20
N GLY A 138 -15.99 -2.07 -5.02
CA GLY A 138 -17.32 -2.45 -4.52
C GLY A 138 -18.16 -1.29 -3.96
N GLY A 139 -17.64 -0.07 -3.96
CA GLY A 139 -18.35 1.12 -3.47
C GLY A 139 -18.70 1.03 -1.98
N LEU A 140 -19.95 0.82 -1.67
CA LEU A 140 -20.48 0.74 -0.29
C LEU A 140 -20.16 -0.58 0.45
N GLY A 141 -19.21 -1.37 -0.05
CA GLY A 141 -18.79 -2.62 0.60
C GLY A 141 -19.39 -3.88 -0.02
N PHE A 142 -19.97 -3.80 -1.22
CA PHE A 142 -20.30 -5.01 -1.95
C PHE A 142 -19.01 -5.76 -2.32
N PRO A 143 -18.91 -7.06 -2.01
CA PRO A 143 -17.70 -7.83 -2.29
C PRO A 143 -17.57 -8.06 -3.79
N ILE A 144 -16.63 -7.37 -4.38
CA ILE A 144 -16.24 -7.50 -5.79
C ILE A 144 -14.73 -7.40 -5.92
N SER A 145 -14.15 -8.23 -6.75
CA SER A 145 -12.77 -8.16 -7.16
C SER A 145 -12.65 -8.43 -8.64
N GLY A 146 -11.58 -7.98 -9.24
CA GLY A 146 -11.30 -8.18 -10.64
C GLY A 146 -9.84 -8.04 -10.95
N ILE A 147 -9.48 -8.42 -12.16
CA ILE A 147 -8.19 -8.12 -12.78
C ILE A 147 -8.45 -7.42 -14.11
N ALA A 148 -7.58 -6.49 -14.47
CA ALA A 148 -7.48 -5.99 -15.83
C ALA A 148 -6.09 -6.33 -16.36
N TYR A 149 -6.00 -6.75 -17.61
CA TYR A 149 -4.75 -7.19 -18.22
C TYR A 149 -4.70 -6.83 -19.70
N LYS A 150 -3.48 -6.76 -20.24
CA LYS A 150 -3.27 -6.49 -21.66
C LYS A 150 -3.88 -7.61 -22.51
N GLU A 151 -4.53 -7.26 -23.62
CA GLU A 151 -5.26 -8.19 -24.49
C GLU A 151 -4.41 -9.40 -24.93
N ARG A 152 -3.11 -9.23 -25.17
CA ARG A 152 -2.19 -10.33 -25.51
C ARG A 152 -2.14 -11.46 -24.47
N LEU A 153 -2.58 -11.19 -23.24
CA LEU A 153 -2.62 -12.17 -22.14
C LEU A 153 -3.98 -12.90 -22.07
N ASN A 154 -4.94 -12.55 -22.90
CA ASN A 154 -6.26 -13.17 -22.95
C ASN A 154 -6.21 -14.54 -23.67
N THR A 155 -5.41 -15.43 -23.14
CA THR A 155 -5.17 -16.77 -23.73
C THR A 155 -5.95 -17.89 -23.04
N MET A 156 -6.65 -17.58 -21.95
CA MET A 156 -7.36 -18.58 -21.16
C MET A 156 -8.58 -19.13 -21.93
N PRO A 157 -8.67 -20.44 -22.13
CA PRO A 157 -9.84 -21.05 -22.77
C PRO A 157 -11.13 -20.79 -21.97
N ARG A 158 -12.25 -20.71 -22.68
CA ARG A 158 -13.58 -20.54 -22.05
C ARG A 158 -13.82 -21.65 -21.02
N GLY A 159 -14.47 -21.30 -19.89
CA GLY A 159 -14.83 -22.23 -18.82
C GLY A 159 -13.67 -22.63 -17.89
N LYS A 160 -12.47 -22.11 -18.05
CA LYS A 160 -11.35 -22.43 -17.13
C LYS A 160 -11.35 -21.62 -15.84
N HIS A 161 -12.03 -20.48 -15.82
CA HIS A 161 -12.14 -19.60 -14.65
C HIS A 161 -13.61 -19.40 -14.28
N ILE A 162 -14.22 -20.41 -13.67
CA ILE A 162 -15.63 -20.43 -13.30
C ILE A 162 -15.83 -20.44 -11.78
N GLY A 163 -17.01 -20.02 -11.33
CA GLY A 163 -17.42 -20.06 -9.93
C GLY A 163 -18.85 -19.56 -9.80
N THR A 164 -19.65 -20.24 -8.99
CA THR A 164 -21.10 -20.01 -8.85
C THR A 164 -21.45 -18.56 -8.48
N PHE A 165 -20.65 -17.92 -7.63
CA PHE A 165 -20.89 -16.56 -7.17
C PHE A 165 -20.18 -15.49 -8.01
N ARG A 166 -19.47 -15.85 -9.06
CA ARG A 166 -18.83 -14.90 -9.97
C ARG A 166 -19.88 -14.24 -10.85
N GLY A 167 -19.67 -12.95 -11.12
CA GLY A 167 -20.62 -12.18 -11.91
C GLY A 167 -21.86 -11.77 -11.12
N ASN A 168 -21.75 -11.57 -9.80
CA ASN A 168 -22.85 -11.03 -8.99
C ASN A 168 -23.30 -9.68 -9.55
N VAL A 169 -24.50 -9.66 -10.16
CA VAL A 169 -25.00 -8.48 -10.86
C VAL A 169 -25.24 -7.28 -9.94
N VAL A 170 -25.59 -7.52 -8.68
CA VAL A 170 -25.78 -6.43 -7.68
C VAL A 170 -24.42 -5.79 -7.36
N ALA A 171 -23.39 -6.61 -7.13
CA ALA A 171 -22.03 -6.10 -6.89
C ALA A 171 -21.50 -5.34 -8.11
N TYR A 172 -21.77 -5.82 -9.33
CA TYR A 172 -21.37 -5.11 -10.56
C TYR A 172 -22.11 -3.79 -10.73
N ALA A 173 -23.41 -3.74 -10.45
CA ALA A 173 -24.18 -2.49 -10.49
C ALA A 173 -23.65 -1.47 -9.45
N ALA A 174 -23.37 -1.92 -8.23
CA ALA A 174 -22.76 -1.08 -7.19
C ALA A 174 -21.36 -0.58 -7.59
N GLY A 175 -20.51 -1.48 -8.12
CA GLY A 175 -19.18 -1.11 -8.62
C GLY A 175 -19.25 -0.10 -9.75
N ALA A 176 -20.10 -0.31 -10.74
CA ALA A 176 -20.28 0.63 -11.85
C ALA A 176 -20.76 2.00 -11.37
N ALA A 177 -21.70 2.06 -10.40
CA ALA A 177 -22.15 3.30 -9.80
C ALA A 177 -21.03 4.00 -9.02
N SER A 178 -20.24 3.24 -8.26
CA SER A 178 -19.08 3.77 -7.53
C SER A 178 -18.04 4.39 -8.47
N LEU A 179 -17.69 3.69 -9.54
CA LEU A 179 -16.72 4.19 -10.52
C LEU A 179 -17.19 5.48 -11.19
N ARG A 180 -18.45 5.55 -11.62
CA ARG A 180 -19.04 6.77 -12.18
C ARG A 180 -18.99 7.92 -11.17
N PHE A 181 -19.41 7.65 -9.92
CA PHE A 181 -19.37 8.66 -8.87
C PHE A 181 -17.96 9.21 -8.64
N MET A 182 -16.93 8.36 -8.62
CA MET A 182 -15.54 8.77 -8.46
C MET A 182 -15.09 9.71 -9.60
N LEU A 183 -15.46 9.36 -10.84
CA LEU A 183 -15.13 10.15 -12.03
C LEU A 183 -15.90 11.48 -12.08
N ASP A 184 -17.22 11.43 -11.92
CA ASP A 184 -18.11 12.59 -12.02
C ASP A 184 -17.81 13.65 -10.95
N HIS A 185 -17.33 13.23 -9.78
CA HIS A 185 -17.00 14.13 -8.66
C HIS A 185 -15.50 14.42 -8.53
N GLY A 186 -14.67 13.97 -9.46
CA GLY A 186 -13.23 14.27 -9.48
C GLY A 186 -12.51 13.83 -8.20
N LEU A 187 -12.86 12.66 -7.65
CA LEU A 187 -12.38 12.23 -6.33
C LEU A 187 -10.87 12.04 -6.30
N ALA A 188 -10.21 11.74 -7.41
CA ALA A 188 -8.76 11.65 -7.47
C ALA A 188 -8.09 12.99 -7.13
N ALA A 189 -8.47 14.07 -7.82
CA ALA A 189 -7.93 15.41 -7.55
C ALA A 189 -8.29 15.91 -6.15
N ARG A 190 -9.49 15.55 -5.64
CA ARG A 190 -9.88 15.84 -4.26
C ARG A 190 -8.99 15.13 -3.25
N ALA A 191 -8.74 13.83 -3.44
CA ALA A 191 -7.88 13.02 -2.57
C ALA A 191 -6.45 13.56 -2.55
N ASP A 192 -5.94 13.99 -3.70
CA ASP A 192 -4.62 14.60 -3.81
C ASP A 192 -4.52 15.87 -2.96
N ARG A 193 -5.39 16.85 -3.21
CA ARG A 193 -5.37 18.14 -2.49
C ARG A 193 -5.53 17.96 -0.97
N LEU A 194 -6.55 17.20 -0.55
CA LEU A 194 -6.81 16.99 0.87
C LEU A 194 -5.69 16.19 1.52
N GLY A 195 -5.17 15.17 0.83
CA GLY A 195 -4.08 14.34 1.30
C GLY A 195 -2.78 15.13 1.52
N LEU A 196 -2.45 16.05 0.61
CA LEU A 196 -1.30 16.94 0.77
C LEU A 196 -1.44 17.81 2.04
N ALA A 197 -2.59 18.44 2.27
CA ALA A 197 -2.83 19.24 3.46
C ALA A 197 -2.77 18.41 4.77
N MET A 198 -3.32 17.19 4.73
CA MET A 198 -3.21 16.26 5.86
C MET A 198 -1.77 15.84 6.11
N LEU A 199 -1.02 15.51 5.06
CA LEU A 199 0.39 15.09 5.18
C LEU A 199 1.26 16.23 5.74
N GLU A 200 1.04 17.46 5.31
CA GLU A 200 1.74 18.63 5.85
C GLU A 200 1.54 18.76 7.37
N THR A 201 0.30 18.61 7.84
CA THR A 201 -0.02 18.61 9.28
C THR A 201 0.70 17.47 10.01
N LEU A 202 0.71 16.27 9.44
CA LEU A 202 1.38 15.11 10.03
C LEU A 202 2.92 15.26 10.01
N LYS A 203 3.48 15.91 9.00
CA LYS A 203 4.90 16.27 8.94
C LYS A 203 5.29 17.31 10.00
N GLY A 204 4.38 18.22 10.34
CA GLY A 204 4.55 19.11 11.50
C GLY A 204 4.64 18.30 12.80
N LEU A 205 3.72 17.36 13.01
CA LEU A 205 3.74 16.50 14.18
C LEU A 205 5.01 15.62 14.25
N GLU A 206 5.49 15.13 13.10
CA GLU A 206 6.77 14.39 13.02
C GLU A 206 7.95 15.22 13.54
N LYS A 207 8.00 16.51 13.23
CA LYS A 207 9.07 17.40 13.68
C LYS A 207 9.01 17.61 15.19
N ASP A 208 7.80 17.81 15.71
CA ASP A 208 7.58 18.22 17.11
C ASP A 208 7.60 17.06 18.11
N SER A 209 7.31 15.83 17.68
CA SER A 209 7.20 14.65 18.55
C SER A 209 8.48 13.83 18.57
N ALA A 210 8.89 13.34 19.73
CA ALA A 210 10.03 12.42 19.87
C ALA A 210 9.70 10.96 19.52
N ILE A 211 8.41 10.60 19.51
CA ILE A 211 7.94 9.22 19.24
C ILE A 211 7.46 9.00 17.82
N VAL A 212 7.27 10.06 17.02
CA VAL A 212 6.92 9.97 15.60
C VAL A 212 8.18 9.95 14.75
N GLY A 213 8.48 8.82 14.14
CA GLY A 213 9.67 8.62 13.33
C GLY A 213 9.53 9.11 11.89
N GLU A 214 8.39 8.82 11.25
CA GLU A 214 8.11 9.25 9.88
C GLU A 214 6.60 9.42 9.66
N ALA A 215 6.20 10.50 9.03
CA ALA A 215 4.89 10.67 8.41
C ALA A 215 5.03 10.63 6.90
N ARG A 216 4.24 9.79 6.21
CA ARG A 216 4.35 9.54 4.77
C ARG A 216 3.00 9.23 4.14
N GLY A 217 2.94 9.21 2.83
CA GLY A 217 1.78 8.79 2.07
C GLY A 217 1.57 9.54 0.78
N ARG A 218 0.51 9.17 0.06
CA ARG A 218 0.00 9.87 -1.14
C ARG A 218 -1.52 9.94 -1.10
N GLY A 219 -2.08 11.06 -1.50
CA GLY A 219 -3.52 11.27 -1.45
C GLY A 219 -4.07 10.98 -0.05
N LEU A 220 -5.16 10.27 0.03
CA LEU A 220 -5.80 9.84 1.29
C LEU A 220 -5.31 8.45 1.76
N MET A 221 -4.07 8.13 1.52
CA MET A 221 -3.40 6.92 2.00
C MET A 221 -2.13 7.34 2.75
N LEU A 222 -2.27 7.64 4.05
CA LEU A 222 -1.20 8.20 4.86
C LEU A 222 -0.84 7.25 6.00
N GLY A 223 0.41 7.32 6.45
CA GLY A 223 0.92 6.54 7.57
C GLY A 223 1.78 7.41 8.49
N VAL A 224 1.67 7.17 9.80
CA VAL A 224 2.51 7.78 10.82
C VAL A 224 3.19 6.66 11.59
N GLU A 225 4.49 6.59 11.48
CA GLU A 225 5.29 5.52 12.07
C GLU A 225 5.84 5.92 13.43
N PHE A 226 5.64 5.07 14.43
CA PHE A 226 6.10 5.26 15.78
C PHE A 226 7.42 4.54 16.03
N VAL A 227 8.32 5.22 16.77
CA VAL A 227 9.63 4.74 17.15
C VAL A 227 9.89 4.99 18.63
N GLU A 228 10.72 4.14 19.25
CA GLU A 228 11.21 4.38 20.62
C GLU A 228 12.21 5.54 20.64
N ASP A 229 12.99 5.66 19.56
CA ASP A 229 14.04 6.66 19.40
C ASP A 229 14.25 6.96 17.91
N LYS A 230 14.32 8.24 17.56
CA LYS A 230 14.46 8.70 16.16
C LYS A 230 15.81 8.36 15.53
N ALA A 231 16.89 8.31 16.31
CA ALA A 231 18.22 8.03 15.78
C ALA A 231 18.37 6.56 15.40
N THR A 232 17.92 5.67 16.26
CA THR A 232 17.94 4.21 16.01
C THR A 232 16.80 3.74 15.14
N ARG A 233 15.71 4.51 15.07
CA ARG A 233 14.44 4.15 14.41
C ARG A 233 13.84 2.84 14.94
N LYS A 234 14.13 2.46 16.18
CA LYS A 234 13.60 1.23 16.75
C LYS A 234 12.06 1.28 16.75
N PRO A 235 11.36 0.27 16.16
CA PRO A 235 9.89 0.28 16.08
C PRO A 235 9.25 0.26 17.47
N ALA A 236 8.14 1.00 17.62
CA ALA A 236 7.41 1.10 18.88
C ALA A 236 5.92 0.70 18.73
N PRO A 237 5.61 -0.60 18.55
CA PRO A 237 4.22 -1.08 18.39
C PRO A 237 3.34 -0.76 19.61
N GLU A 238 3.90 -0.78 20.81
CA GLU A 238 3.15 -0.45 22.02
C GLU A 238 2.71 1.02 22.05
N LEU A 239 3.56 1.96 21.58
CA LEU A 239 3.19 3.36 21.47
C LEU A 239 2.10 3.54 20.44
N ALA A 240 2.18 2.88 19.29
CA ALA A 240 1.14 2.89 18.26
C ALA A 240 -0.21 2.37 18.82
N ALA A 241 -0.18 1.30 19.59
CA ALA A 241 -1.38 0.75 20.23
C ALA A 241 -1.98 1.71 21.27
N LYS A 242 -1.14 2.37 22.09
CA LYS A 242 -1.58 3.39 23.06
C LYS A 242 -2.20 4.59 22.36
N VAL A 243 -1.59 5.09 21.29
CA VAL A 243 -2.13 6.21 20.49
C VAL A 243 -3.47 5.81 19.85
N ARG A 244 -3.59 4.62 19.27
CA ARG A 244 -4.85 4.11 18.74
C ARG A 244 -5.94 4.09 19.81
N ALA A 245 -5.64 3.57 20.99
CA ALA A 245 -6.58 3.52 22.10
C ALA A 245 -7.00 4.94 22.58
N ALA A 246 -6.07 5.89 22.61
CA ALA A 246 -6.36 7.28 22.92
C ALA A 246 -7.26 7.92 21.85
N CYS A 247 -6.96 7.74 20.57
CA CYS A 247 -7.82 8.18 19.46
C CYS A 247 -9.24 7.65 19.59
N HIS A 248 -9.38 6.34 19.85
CA HIS A 248 -10.68 5.71 19.99
C HIS A 248 -11.52 6.31 21.14
N ARG A 249 -10.92 6.59 22.29
CA ARG A 249 -11.61 7.26 23.41
C ARG A 249 -12.11 8.66 23.05
N HIS A 250 -11.50 9.32 22.09
CA HIS A 250 -11.90 10.65 21.60
C HIS A 250 -12.70 10.62 20.29
N GLY A 251 -13.20 9.44 19.90
CA GLY A 251 -14.11 9.26 18.76
C GLY A 251 -13.43 9.18 17.39
N LEU A 252 -12.12 8.96 17.33
CA LEU A 252 -11.39 8.70 16.08
C LEU A 252 -11.08 7.20 15.96
N LEU A 253 -11.70 6.55 14.96
CA LEU A 253 -11.34 5.20 14.56
C LEU A 253 -10.13 5.25 13.63
N ILE A 254 -9.04 4.63 14.04
CA ILE A 254 -7.81 4.53 13.25
C ILE A 254 -7.21 3.14 13.37
N GLU A 255 -6.65 2.65 12.28
CA GLU A 255 -5.96 1.37 12.24
C GLU A 255 -4.48 1.50 12.54
N VAL A 256 -3.90 0.44 13.09
CA VAL A 256 -2.46 0.27 13.23
C VAL A 256 -2.03 -0.95 12.42
N GLY A 257 -0.99 -0.80 11.64
CA GLY A 257 -0.39 -1.84 10.82
C GLY A 257 1.10 -1.58 10.62
N GLY A 258 1.61 -1.92 9.44
CA GLY A 258 3.03 -1.81 9.14
C GLY A 258 3.81 -3.07 9.48
N HIS A 259 5.04 -3.18 8.96
CA HIS A 259 5.89 -4.36 9.13
C HIS A 259 6.11 -4.77 10.60
N TYR A 260 6.03 -3.79 11.51
CA TYR A 260 6.26 -3.99 12.95
C TYR A 260 5.05 -3.59 13.78
N PHE A 261 3.85 -3.46 13.17
CA PHE A 261 2.63 -3.00 13.85
C PHE A 261 2.79 -1.65 14.57
N ASN A 262 3.61 -0.77 14.04
CA ASN A 262 3.97 0.53 14.62
C ASN A 262 3.57 1.72 13.74
N VAL A 263 2.67 1.53 12.77
CA VAL A 263 2.20 2.59 11.86
C VAL A 263 0.71 2.83 12.05
N ALA A 264 0.33 4.02 12.49
CA ALA A 264 -1.05 4.48 12.42
C ALA A 264 -1.38 4.86 10.97
N ARG A 265 -2.46 4.27 10.41
CA ARG A 265 -2.81 4.42 9.00
C ARG A 265 -4.09 5.22 8.83
N PHE A 266 -4.03 6.28 8.02
CA PHE A 266 -5.17 7.12 7.65
C PHE A 266 -5.67 6.71 6.27
N LEU A 267 -6.87 6.13 6.25
CA LEU A 267 -7.57 5.69 5.04
C LEU A 267 -9.04 6.19 5.12
N PRO A 268 -9.26 7.50 5.26
CA PRO A 268 -10.62 8.01 5.41
C PRO A 268 -11.44 7.76 4.13
N PRO A 269 -12.79 7.83 4.21
CA PRO A 269 -13.61 7.83 3.01
C PRO A 269 -13.15 8.91 2.01
N LEU A 270 -13.16 8.62 0.72
CA LEU A 270 -12.76 9.58 -0.32
C LEU A 270 -13.61 10.86 -0.31
N VAL A 271 -14.82 10.77 0.25
CA VAL A 271 -15.77 11.87 0.41
C VAL A 271 -15.67 12.57 1.78
N VAL A 272 -14.68 12.24 2.61
CA VAL A 272 -14.47 12.89 3.91
C VAL A 272 -14.40 14.40 3.74
N THR A 273 -15.12 15.17 4.58
CA THR A 273 -15.05 16.63 4.52
C THR A 273 -13.73 17.14 5.11
N GLU A 274 -13.27 18.31 4.67
CA GLU A 274 -12.09 18.96 5.25
C GLU A 274 -12.21 19.20 6.75
N ALA A 275 -13.43 19.54 7.21
CA ALA A 275 -13.71 19.72 8.64
C ALA A 275 -13.51 18.41 9.42
N HIS A 276 -14.01 17.28 8.90
CA HIS A 276 -13.83 15.98 9.55
C HIS A 276 -12.37 15.52 9.48
N ALA A 277 -11.68 15.73 8.36
CA ALA A 277 -10.27 15.42 8.23
C ALA A 277 -9.43 16.20 9.26
N ARG A 278 -9.65 17.52 9.36
CA ARG A 278 -8.98 18.37 10.35
C ARG A 278 -9.28 17.93 11.78
N LYS A 279 -10.56 17.66 12.10
CA LYS A 279 -10.94 17.17 13.43
C LYS A 279 -10.25 15.86 13.79
N GLY A 280 -10.15 14.92 12.82
CA GLY A 280 -9.42 13.67 12.99
C GLY A 280 -7.93 13.89 13.28
N LEU A 281 -7.30 14.81 12.56
CA LEU A 281 -5.90 15.17 12.80
C LEU A 281 -5.67 15.84 14.15
N GLU A 282 -6.58 16.71 14.61
CA GLU A 282 -6.53 17.32 15.95
C GLU A 282 -6.58 16.26 17.04
N ILE A 283 -7.53 15.32 16.95
CA ILE A 283 -7.67 14.19 17.91
C ILE A 283 -6.39 13.34 17.89
N PHE A 284 -5.88 13.03 16.72
CA PHE A 284 -4.66 12.22 16.57
C PHE A 284 -3.43 12.92 17.18
N ALA A 285 -3.24 14.19 16.89
CA ALA A 285 -2.13 14.97 17.43
C ALA A 285 -2.17 15.06 18.96
N GLU A 286 -3.36 15.26 19.55
CA GLU A 286 -3.52 15.28 21.01
C GLU A 286 -3.29 13.90 21.63
N ALA A 287 -3.73 12.82 20.94
CA ALA A 287 -3.45 11.45 21.37
C ALA A 287 -1.96 11.16 21.41
N VAL A 288 -1.21 11.58 20.37
CA VAL A 288 0.25 11.45 20.31
C VAL A 288 0.91 12.20 21.46
N ARG A 289 0.58 13.48 21.68
CA ARG A 289 1.13 14.30 22.78
C ARG A 289 0.83 13.68 24.14
N THR A 290 -0.38 13.16 24.32
CA THR A 290 -0.78 12.53 25.58
C THR A 290 0.04 11.27 25.85
N VAL A 291 0.19 10.40 24.87
CA VAL A 291 1.01 9.18 24.99
C VAL A 291 2.47 9.52 25.22
N GLU A 292 3.00 10.51 24.53
CA GLU A 292 4.39 10.95 24.69
C GLU A 292 4.67 11.45 26.12
N ARG A 293 3.72 12.18 26.73
CA ARG A 293 3.85 12.67 28.12
C ARG A 293 3.71 11.56 29.17
N THR A 294 2.85 10.56 28.94
CA THR A 294 2.47 9.59 29.95
C THR A 294 2.99 8.18 29.71
N GLY A 295 3.47 7.90 28.53
CA GLY A 295 3.62 6.52 28.04
C GLY A 295 5.05 6.03 27.83
N ARG A 296 6.09 6.77 28.25
CA ARG A 296 7.46 6.28 28.27
C ARG A 296 7.70 5.36 29.45
#